data_40b7590aec42780f68c52e87dd234049
#
_entry.id   40b7590aec42780f68c52e87dd234049
#
_cell.length_a   1.000
_cell.length_b   1.000
_cell.length_c   1.000
_cell.angle_alpha   90.00
_cell.angle_beta   90.00
_cell.angle_gamma   90.00
#
_symmetry.space_group_name_H-M   'P 1'
#
loop_
_entity.id
_entity.type
_entity.pdbx_description
1 polymer ?
#
loop_
_entity_poly.entity_id
_entity_poly.type
_entity_poly.pdbx_seq_one_letter_code
_entity_poly.pdbx_strand_id
1 'polypeptide(L)'
;MRHAKRPGCGGVFRSSVVIAIVMLLGAPHVSAQDATPSRARGARTPTGRSHIEFRSSAMLSLHMLVRAGAAGAEVPESVRPAVEAVRAADDRVWGMFDGIFASESSPEEIRLVLETYALRLQGEVGEALVAYAEALVSVEPAFRAEIWPLQEAAINEAKTGLEASRDAQGSTCMSRICEWLGIADPRVVIPVYLVTVAPAPGGFTARSELYKALCIVSVDVHRGSTLVEATLHEAIHALDEHTRQQEPLTVLQALRKGLADAGVAATDARMRDVAHTLIFAAAAEVTREVVDPTHVAYGETGGYYAK
;
A
#
# COMPACT_ATOMS: atom_id res chain seq x y z
N MET A 1 54.53 0.12 -4.19
CA MET A 1 53.21 -0.15 -4.81
C MET A 1 52.68 -1.48 -4.30
N ARG A 2 51.74 -1.46 -3.40
CA ARG A 2 51.08 -2.68 -2.85
C ARG A 2 49.61 -2.59 -3.17
N HIS A 3 49.12 -3.51 -4.03
CA HIS A 3 47.70 -3.66 -4.36
C HIS A 3 46.94 -4.28 -3.18
N ALA A 4 45.99 -3.55 -2.62
CA ALA A 4 45.04 -4.05 -1.66
C ALA A 4 43.90 -4.78 -2.40
N LYS A 5 43.75 -6.07 -2.11
CA LYS A 5 42.58 -6.89 -2.51
C LYS A 5 41.35 -6.44 -1.74
N ARG A 6 40.26 -6.13 -2.44
CA ARG A 6 38.90 -5.98 -1.86
C ARG A 6 38.32 -7.36 -1.58
N PRO A 7 37.65 -7.56 -0.46
CA PRO A 7 36.90 -8.80 -0.20
C PRO A 7 35.58 -8.80 -0.99
N GLY A 8 35.27 -9.96 -1.58
CA GLY A 8 34.11 -10.17 -2.41
C GLY A 8 32.78 -10.17 -1.63
N CYS A 9 31.76 -9.60 -2.24
CA CYS A 9 30.35 -9.70 -1.85
C CYS A 9 29.87 -11.15 -2.08
N GLY A 10 29.71 -11.90 -1.00
CA GLY A 10 28.95 -13.14 -0.96
C GLY A 10 27.71 -12.92 -0.10
N GLY A 11 26.57 -12.77 -0.72
CA GLY A 11 25.33 -12.55 0.04
C GLY A 11 24.05 -12.48 -0.82
N VAL A 12 23.94 -13.36 -1.82
CA VAL A 12 22.71 -13.45 -2.61
C VAL A 12 22.26 -14.91 -2.62
N PHE A 13 21.59 -15.36 -1.55
CA PHE A 13 20.86 -16.64 -1.56
C PHE A 13 20.07 -16.83 -0.24
N ARG A 14 19.01 -16.04 -0.02
CA ARG A 14 18.00 -16.36 1.02
C ARG A 14 16.56 -15.89 0.70
N SER A 15 16.35 -15.20 -0.42
CA SER A 15 15.06 -14.54 -0.69
C SER A 15 13.97 -15.39 -1.37
N SER A 16 14.30 -16.59 -1.84
CA SER A 16 13.36 -17.40 -2.67
C SER A 16 12.46 -18.34 -1.88
N VAL A 17 12.75 -18.60 -0.62
CA VAL A 17 12.03 -19.64 0.16
C VAL A 17 10.77 -19.08 0.82
N VAL A 18 10.75 -17.81 1.18
CA VAL A 18 9.60 -17.21 1.90
C VAL A 18 8.37 -17.03 0.98
N ILE A 19 8.59 -16.75 -0.30
CA ILE A 19 7.48 -16.53 -1.27
C ILE A 19 6.74 -17.84 -1.61
N ALA A 20 7.42 -18.98 -1.58
CA ALA A 20 6.82 -20.28 -1.90
C ALA A 20 5.89 -20.79 -0.78
N ILE A 21 6.14 -20.44 0.48
CA ILE A 21 5.37 -20.92 1.62
C ILE A 21 4.01 -20.23 1.74
N VAL A 22 3.91 -18.96 1.35
CA VAL A 22 2.65 -18.20 1.39
C VAL A 22 1.66 -18.65 0.30
N MET A 23 2.16 -19.18 -0.81
CA MET A 23 1.29 -19.68 -1.91
C MET A 23 0.76 -21.09 -1.68
N LEU A 24 1.38 -21.88 -0.78
CA LEU A 24 1.00 -23.28 -0.52
C LEU A 24 0.04 -23.46 0.66
N LEU A 25 -0.12 -22.42 1.48
CA LEU A 25 -1.07 -22.44 2.58
C LEU A 25 -2.40 -21.82 2.14
N GLY A 26 -3.19 -22.61 1.43
CA GLY A 26 -4.58 -22.25 1.13
C GLY A 26 -5.25 -21.73 2.41
N ALA A 27 -5.87 -20.56 2.33
CA ALA A 27 -6.60 -19.97 3.44
C ALA A 27 -7.54 -21.03 4.04
N PRO A 28 -7.43 -21.40 5.31
CA PRO A 28 -8.42 -22.26 5.92
C PRO A 28 -9.73 -21.49 5.94
N HIS A 29 -10.77 -22.04 5.36
CA HIS A 29 -12.12 -21.64 5.67
C HIS A 29 -12.31 -21.81 7.17
N VAL A 30 -12.11 -20.75 7.94
CA VAL A 30 -12.64 -20.67 9.29
C VAL A 30 -14.14 -20.50 9.11
N SER A 31 -14.86 -21.56 9.36
CA SER A 31 -16.32 -21.53 9.46
C SER A 31 -16.67 -20.60 10.61
N ALA A 32 -16.97 -19.36 10.28
CA ALA A 32 -17.45 -18.35 11.22
C ALA A 32 -18.91 -18.68 11.57
N GLN A 33 -19.12 -19.67 12.45
CA GLN A 33 -20.48 -20.03 12.85
C GLN A 33 -20.88 -19.61 14.26
N ASP A 34 -20.05 -18.89 15.03
CA ASP A 34 -20.46 -18.46 16.39
C ASP A 34 -19.97 -17.07 16.84
N ALA A 35 -19.56 -16.21 15.93
CA ALA A 35 -19.44 -14.80 16.26
C ALA A 35 -20.66 -14.07 15.70
N THR A 36 -21.55 -13.60 16.58
CA THR A 36 -22.66 -12.72 16.19
C THR A 36 -22.05 -11.54 15.44
N PRO A 37 -22.29 -11.39 14.14
CA PRO A 37 -21.68 -10.30 13.40
C PRO A 37 -22.27 -9.00 13.91
N SER A 38 -21.46 -8.15 14.53
CA SER A 38 -21.71 -6.72 14.54
C SER A 38 -22.06 -6.38 13.10
N ARG A 39 -23.27 -5.88 12.86
CA ARG A 39 -23.86 -5.64 11.56
C ARG A 39 -22.83 -4.98 10.64
N ALA A 40 -22.14 -5.78 9.83
CA ALA A 40 -21.50 -5.31 8.64
C ALA A 40 -22.56 -4.53 7.88
N ARG A 41 -22.44 -3.21 7.80
CA ARG A 41 -23.25 -2.39 6.90
C ARG A 41 -23.14 -3.05 5.56
N GLY A 42 -24.24 -3.63 5.09
CA GLY A 42 -24.28 -4.43 3.88
C GLY A 42 -23.52 -3.72 2.78
N ALA A 43 -22.63 -4.45 2.12
CA ALA A 43 -21.94 -3.99 0.95
C ALA A 43 -23.01 -3.53 -0.03
N ARG A 44 -23.25 -2.21 -0.10
CA ARG A 44 -24.12 -1.62 -1.12
C ARG A 44 -23.46 -1.96 -2.43
N THR A 45 -24.12 -2.75 -3.25
CA THR A 45 -23.71 -2.91 -4.64
C THR A 45 -23.59 -1.52 -5.24
N PRO A 46 -22.38 -1.10 -5.66
CA PRO A 46 -22.21 0.25 -6.19
C PRO A 46 -23.09 0.40 -7.43
N THR A 47 -24.11 1.23 -7.35
CA THR A 47 -24.98 1.56 -8.50
C THR A 47 -24.35 2.63 -9.39
N GLY A 48 -23.13 3.07 -9.06
CA GLY A 48 -22.40 4.15 -9.70
C GLY A 48 -21.11 3.70 -10.40
N ARG A 49 -20.31 4.69 -10.80
CA ARG A 49 -18.96 4.51 -11.34
C ARG A 49 -17.97 4.16 -10.22
N SER A 50 -16.81 3.62 -10.57
CA SER A 50 -15.69 3.48 -9.64
C SER A 50 -15.33 4.83 -9.04
N HIS A 51 -15.05 4.87 -7.73
CA HIS A 51 -14.70 6.10 -7.04
C HIS A 51 -13.73 5.83 -5.89
N ILE A 52 -12.99 6.87 -5.54
CA ILE A 52 -12.06 6.88 -4.43
C ILE A 52 -12.78 7.31 -3.16
N GLU A 53 -12.56 6.58 -2.07
CA GLU A 53 -13.03 6.90 -0.73
C GLU A 53 -11.82 7.15 0.17
N PHE A 54 -11.67 8.40 0.66
CA PHE A 54 -10.57 8.77 1.55
C PHE A 54 -10.87 8.39 2.99
N ARG A 55 -9.92 7.74 3.63
CA ARG A 55 -10.00 7.22 4.99
C ARG A 55 -8.77 7.57 5.80
N SER A 56 -8.88 7.46 7.12
CA SER A 56 -7.78 7.50 8.06
C SER A 56 -7.97 6.41 9.11
N SER A 57 -6.87 5.91 9.66
CA SER A 57 -6.88 4.95 10.76
C SER A 57 -5.69 5.26 11.66
N ALA A 58 -5.94 5.44 12.95
CA ALA A 58 -4.88 5.68 13.93
C ALA A 58 -3.93 4.48 14.00
N MET A 59 -4.48 3.25 13.95
CA MET A 59 -3.67 2.03 14.01
C MET A 59 -2.80 1.86 12.76
N LEU A 60 -3.34 2.14 11.57
CA LEU A 60 -2.53 2.13 10.35
C LEU A 60 -1.46 3.21 10.39
N SER A 61 -1.78 4.42 10.87
CA SER A 61 -0.81 5.52 11.02
C SER A 61 0.32 5.15 11.98
N LEU A 62 0.01 4.51 13.11
CA LEU A 62 1.01 3.97 14.03
C LEU A 62 1.87 2.91 13.35
N HIS A 63 1.26 1.96 12.66
CA HIS A 63 1.98 0.90 11.93
C HIS A 63 2.93 1.49 10.88
N MET A 64 2.48 2.46 10.08
CA MET A 64 3.31 3.13 9.08
C MET A 64 4.46 3.91 9.71
N LEU A 65 4.22 4.63 10.81
CA LEU A 65 5.25 5.34 11.55
C LEU A 65 6.33 4.38 12.08
N VAL A 66 5.91 3.25 12.63
CA VAL A 66 6.82 2.21 13.14
C VAL A 66 7.65 1.60 12.01
N ARG A 67 7.04 1.25 10.87
CA ARG A 67 7.75 0.74 9.68
C ARG A 67 8.76 1.76 9.13
N ALA A 68 8.35 3.02 9.02
CA ALA A 68 9.26 4.09 8.57
C ALA A 68 10.44 4.26 9.55
N GLY A 69 10.20 4.19 10.85
CA GLY A 69 11.24 4.18 11.88
C GLY A 69 12.19 2.98 11.77
N ALA A 70 11.67 1.80 11.47
CA ALA A 70 12.48 0.62 11.21
C ALA A 70 13.37 0.78 9.97
N ALA A 71 12.87 1.49 8.94
CA ALA A 71 13.62 1.86 7.75
C ALA A 71 14.60 3.04 7.96
N GLY A 72 14.67 3.63 9.16
CA GLY A 72 15.63 4.68 9.52
C GLY A 72 15.06 6.09 9.60
N ALA A 73 13.75 6.28 9.48
CA ALA A 73 13.13 7.56 9.73
C ALA A 73 13.23 7.95 11.23
N GLU A 74 13.30 9.24 11.50
CA GLU A 74 13.22 9.75 12.87
C GLU A 74 11.79 9.55 13.41
N VAL A 75 11.69 9.00 14.62
CA VAL A 75 10.42 8.72 15.28
C VAL A 75 10.45 9.15 16.75
N PRO A 76 9.31 9.52 17.34
CA PRO A 76 9.22 9.81 18.77
C PRO A 76 9.67 8.63 19.63
N GLU A 77 10.26 8.96 20.79
CA GLU A 77 10.77 7.95 21.74
C GLU A 77 9.67 6.99 22.22
N SER A 78 8.45 7.53 22.39
CA SER A 78 7.29 6.76 22.87
C SER A 78 6.90 5.57 21.97
N VAL A 79 7.28 5.58 20.68
CA VAL A 79 6.99 4.45 19.75
C VAL A 79 8.22 3.57 19.48
N ARG A 80 9.39 3.90 20.02
CA ARG A 80 10.64 3.18 19.79
C ARG A 80 10.59 1.67 20.12
N PRO A 81 9.91 1.21 21.19
CA PRO A 81 9.79 -0.22 21.46
C PRO A 81 9.15 -1.01 20.30
N ALA A 82 8.14 -0.45 19.66
CA ALA A 82 7.51 -1.06 18.50
C ALA A 82 8.42 -1.05 17.26
N VAL A 83 9.22 0.00 17.07
CA VAL A 83 10.23 0.07 16.00
C VAL A 83 11.28 -1.01 16.14
N GLU A 84 11.79 -1.26 17.36
CA GLU A 84 12.77 -2.32 17.59
C GLU A 84 12.19 -3.71 17.32
N ALA A 85 10.93 -3.95 17.71
CA ALA A 85 10.24 -5.19 17.42
C ALA A 85 10.07 -5.43 15.90
N VAL A 86 9.74 -4.40 15.13
CA VAL A 86 9.58 -4.50 13.67
C VAL A 86 10.91 -4.76 12.96
N ARG A 87 12.03 -4.24 13.45
CA ARG A 87 13.36 -4.48 12.88
C ARG A 87 13.80 -5.95 12.89
N ALA A 88 13.17 -6.78 13.70
CA ALA A 88 13.48 -8.20 13.79
C ALA A 88 13.07 -9.00 12.55
N ALA A 89 12.27 -8.44 11.65
CA ALA A 89 11.84 -9.13 10.43
C ALA A 89 11.92 -8.22 9.19
N ASP A 90 11.90 -8.82 8.00
CA ASP A 90 11.89 -8.11 6.72
C ASP A 90 10.60 -7.28 6.56
N ASP A 91 10.70 -6.06 6.02
CA ASP A 91 9.57 -5.16 5.81
C ASP A 91 8.42 -5.79 4.99
N ARG A 92 8.74 -6.74 4.11
CA ARG A 92 7.74 -7.49 3.34
C ARG A 92 6.79 -8.32 4.22
N VAL A 93 7.28 -8.77 5.37
CA VAL A 93 6.44 -9.48 6.37
C VAL A 93 5.38 -8.51 6.90
N TRP A 94 5.78 -7.29 7.22
CA TRP A 94 4.90 -6.28 7.78
C TRP A 94 3.85 -5.80 6.77
N GLY A 95 4.23 -5.68 5.50
CA GLY A 95 3.31 -5.32 4.40
C GLY A 95 2.13 -6.29 4.22
N MET A 96 2.24 -7.54 4.68
CA MET A 96 1.12 -8.49 4.66
C MET A 96 0.00 -8.13 5.63
N PHE A 97 0.29 -7.30 6.64
CA PHE A 97 -0.64 -6.93 7.70
C PHE A 97 -1.27 -5.55 7.52
N ASP A 98 -0.85 -4.76 6.53
CA ASP A 98 -1.35 -3.40 6.30
C ASP A 98 -2.88 -3.34 6.26
N GLY A 99 -3.53 -4.33 5.62
CA GLY A 99 -4.98 -4.43 5.57
C GLY A 99 -5.66 -4.65 6.92
N ILE A 100 -4.96 -5.27 7.87
CA ILE A 100 -5.45 -5.51 9.24
C ILE A 100 -5.40 -4.21 10.03
N PHE A 101 -4.30 -3.46 9.91
CA PHE A 101 -4.15 -2.15 10.56
C PHE A 101 -5.07 -1.08 9.96
N ALA A 102 -5.46 -1.22 8.70
CA ALA A 102 -6.45 -0.37 8.06
C ALA A 102 -7.88 -0.64 8.54
N SER A 103 -8.16 -1.80 9.12
CA SER A 103 -9.44 -2.06 9.78
C SER A 103 -9.59 -1.19 11.03
N GLU A 104 -10.83 -0.87 11.41
CA GLU A 104 -11.12 -0.11 12.63
C GLU A 104 -11.02 -0.99 13.89
N SER A 105 -10.09 -1.95 13.90
CA SER A 105 -9.89 -2.89 15.01
C SER A 105 -9.15 -2.23 16.17
N SER A 106 -9.44 -2.70 17.39
CA SER A 106 -8.70 -2.29 18.57
C SER A 106 -7.28 -2.87 18.57
N PRO A 107 -6.34 -2.27 19.33
CA PRO A 107 -5.00 -2.84 19.49
C PRO A 107 -5.00 -4.29 19.94
N GLU A 108 -5.94 -4.67 20.83
CA GLU A 108 -6.08 -6.03 21.34
C GLU A 108 -6.56 -7.01 20.26
N GLU A 109 -7.49 -6.59 19.40
CA GLU A 109 -7.93 -7.41 18.25
C GLU A 109 -6.78 -7.61 17.25
N ILE A 110 -6.05 -6.56 16.94
CA ILE A 110 -4.87 -6.63 16.08
C ILE A 110 -3.81 -7.57 16.70
N ARG A 111 -3.54 -7.45 18.00
CA ARG A 111 -2.64 -8.33 18.73
C ARG A 111 -3.05 -9.79 18.56
N LEU A 112 -4.33 -10.11 18.80
CA LEU A 112 -4.83 -11.48 18.65
C LEU A 112 -4.63 -12.05 17.24
N VAL A 113 -4.82 -11.21 16.23
CA VAL A 113 -4.58 -11.59 14.83
C VAL A 113 -3.09 -11.87 14.59
N LEU A 114 -2.19 -10.98 15.03
CA LEU A 114 -0.74 -11.16 14.87
C LEU A 114 -0.23 -12.40 15.60
N GLU A 115 -0.68 -12.65 16.83
CA GLU A 115 -0.37 -13.87 17.59
C GLU A 115 -0.87 -15.16 16.87
N THR A 116 -2.06 -15.09 16.26
CA THR A 116 -2.60 -16.20 15.45
C THR A 116 -1.72 -16.48 14.23
N TYR A 117 -1.22 -15.45 13.56
CA TYR A 117 -0.27 -15.61 12.45
C TYR A 117 1.10 -16.11 12.93
N ALA A 118 1.56 -15.67 14.11
CA ALA A 118 2.80 -16.13 14.71
C ALA A 118 2.82 -17.65 14.92
N LEU A 119 1.71 -18.23 15.38
CA LEU A 119 1.57 -19.68 15.55
C LEU A 119 1.70 -20.45 14.22
N ARG A 120 1.36 -19.82 13.09
CA ARG A 120 1.44 -20.45 11.76
C ARG A 120 2.82 -20.29 11.12
N LEU A 121 3.42 -19.11 11.27
CA LEU A 121 4.69 -18.78 10.62
C LEU A 121 5.89 -19.34 11.39
N GLN A 122 5.80 -19.49 12.70
CA GLN A 122 6.82 -20.03 13.60
C GLN A 122 8.22 -19.41 13.42
N GLY A 123 9.19 -19.83 14.26
CA GLY A 123 10.57 -19.35 14.20
C GLY A 123 10.69 -17.83 14.37
N GLU A 124 11.76 -17.25 13.85
CA GLU A 124 12.10 -15.82 14.01
C GLU A 124 10.98 -14.87 13.59
N VAL A 125 10.24 -15.19 12.53
CA VAL A 125 9.11 -14.36 12.07
C VAL A 125 7.95 -14.43 13.06
N GLY A 126 7.62 -15.62 13.57
CA GLY A 126 6.58 -15.79 14.59
C GLY A 126 6.92 -15.04 15.88
N GLU A 127 8.17 -15.15 16.33
CA GLU A 127 8.67 -14.42 17.52
C GLU A 127 8.60 -12.89 17.31
N ALA A 128 8.99 -12.40 16.14
CA ALA A 128 8.91 -10.98 15.80
C ALA A 128 7.45 -10.48 15.80
N LEU A 129 6.49 -11.27 15.32
CA LEU A 129 5.07 -10.92 15.33
C LEU A 129 4.52 -10.81 16.76
N VAL A 130 4.89 -11.72 17.65
CA VAL A 130 4.48 -11.66 19.07
C VAL A 130 5.08 -10.43 19.73
N ALA A 131 6.38 -10.21 19.58
CA ALA A 131 7.07 -9.05 20.16
C ALA A 131 6.46 -7.73 19.66
N TYR A 132 6.13 -7.64 18.37
CA TYR A 132 5.48 -6.47 17.82
C TYR A 132 4.05 -6.28 18.34
N ALA A 133 3.28 -7.35 18.46
CA ALA A 133 1.93 -7.31 19.00
C ALA A 133 1.89 -6.77 20.45
N GLU A 134 2.82 -7.21 21.29
CA GLU A 134 2.97 -6.73 22.67
C GLU A 134 3.42 -5.26 22.70
N ALA A 135 4.42 -4.90 21.90
CA ALA A 135 4.93 -3.55 21.81
C ALA A 135 3.84 -2.58 21.31
N LEU A 136 3.03 -2.98 20.33
CA LEU A 136 1.94 -2.18 19.77
C LEU A 136 0.93 -1.77 20.86
N VAL A 137 0.44 -2.73 21.65
CA VAL A 137 -0.49 -2.46 22.77
C VAL A 137 0.15 -1.53 23.79
N SER A 138 1.44 -1.68 24.05
CA SER A 138 2.17 -0.85 24.99
C SER A 138 2.34 0.62 24.54
N VAL A 139 2.61 0.85 23.24
CA VAL A 139 2.90 2.21 22.73
C VAL A 139 1.65 2.97 22.27
N GLU A 140 0.57 2.26 21.94
CA GLU A 140 -0.65 2.85 21.38
C GLU A 140 -1.25 3.97 22.24
N PRO A 141 -1.36 3.87 23.58
CA PRO A 141 -1.93 4.95 24.40
C PRO A 141 -1.12 6.25 24.28
N ALA A 142 0.21 6.18 24.30
CA ALA A 142 1.07 7.33 24.14
C ALA A 142 0.96 7.91 22.72
N PHE A 143 0.94 7.05 21.71
CA PHE A 143 0.71 7.47 20.32
C PHE A 143 -0.61 8.25 20.18
N ARG A 144 -1.71 7.73 20.72
CA ARG A 144 -3.02 8.40 20.65
C ARG A 144 -3.04 9.74 21.40
N ALA A 145 -2.34 9.83 22.51
CA ALA A 145 -2.35 11.04 23.31
C ALA A 145 -1.44 12.14 22.73
N GLU A 146 -0.28 11.78 22.22
CA GLU A 146 0.80 12.72 21.91
C GLU A 146 1.01 12.95 20.40
N ILE A 147 0.81 11.91 19.57
CA ILE A 147 1.20 11.93 18.15
C ILE A 147 -0.03 12.02 17.25
N TRP A 148 -1.01 11.16 17.48
CA TRP A 148 -2.18 11.04 16.62
C TRP A 148 -2.95 12.34 16.41
N PRO A 149 -3.20 13.20 17.41
CA PRO A 149 -3.96 14.44 17.18
C PRO A 149 -3.30 15.37 16.16
N LEU A 150 -1.98 15.40 16.10
CA LEU A 150 -1.23 16.21 15.12
C LEU A 150 -1.30 15.56 13.73
N GLN A 151 -1.14 14.25 13.67
CA GLN A 151 -1.26 13.51 12.40
C GLN A 151 -2.68 13.59 11.85
N GLU A 152 -3.68 13.39 12.68
CA GLU A 152 -5.09 13.47 12.29
C GLU A 152 -5.46 14.85 11.74
N ALA A 153 -4.95 15.92 12.33
CA ALA A 153 -5.18 17.28 11.83
C ALA A 153 -4.60 17.46 10.42
N ALA A 154 -3.34 17.04 10.18
CA ALA A 154 -2.70 17.11 8.87
C ALA A 154 -3.41 16.23 7.83
N ILE A 155 -3.82 15.03 8.23
CA ILE A 155 -4.59 14.11 7.37
C ILE A 155 -5.94 14.72 7.00
N ASN A 156 -6.66 15.32 7.95
CA ASN A 156 -7.96 15.93 7.71
C ASN A 156 -7.87 17.15 6.79
N GLU A 157 -6.82 17.96 6.90
CA GLU A 157 -6.55 19.05 5.98
C GLU A 157 -6.34 18.53 4.54
N ALA A 158 -5.44 17.56 4.37
CA ALA A 158 -5.18 16.94 3.08
C ALA A 158 -6.43 16.25 2.50
N LYS A 159 -7.17 15.53 3.33
CA LYS A 159 -8.42 14.86 2.97
C LYS A 159 -9.44 15.85 2.44
N THR A 160 -9.62 16.98 3.10
CA THR A 160 -10.56 18.03 2.65
C THR A 160 -10.22 18.53 1.24
N GLY A 161 -8.94 18.77 0.94
CA GLY A 161 -8.50 19.17 -0.40
C GLY A 161 -8.72 18.09 -1.45
N LEU A 162 -8.42 16.84 -1.11
CA LEU A 162 -8.63 15.69 -2.00
C LEU A 162 -10.13 15.43 -2.26
N GLU A 163 -10.98 15.54 -1.24
CA GLU A 163 -12.43 15.39 -1.39
C GLU A 163 -13.01 16.47 -2.29
N ALA A 164 -12.59 17.72 -2.14
CA ALA A 164 -12.99 18.80 -3.03
C ALA A 164 -12.58 18.54 -4.49
N SER A 165 -11.34 18.07 -4.72
CA SER A 165 -10.86 17.68 -6.05
C SER A 165 -11.64 16.48 -6.61
N ARG A 166 -11.89 15.45 -5.79
CA ARG A 166 -12.70 14.29 -6.17
C ARG A 166 -14.12 14.69 -6.57
N ASP A 167 -14.76 15.53 -5.80
CA ASP A 167 -16.16 15.95 -6.05
C ASP A 167 -16.28 16.79 -7.33
N ALA A 168 -15.26 17.59 -7.61
CA ALA A 168 -15.20 18.38 -8.84
C ALA A 168 -14.84 17.56 -10.09
N GLN A 169 -13.91 16.62 -9.98
CA GLN A 169 -13.22 16.02 -11.13
C GLN A 169 -13.04 14.50 -11.04
N GLY A 170 -13.32 13.86 -9.89
CA GLY A 170 -12.98 12.46 -9.64
C GLY A 170 -13.61 11.46 -10.60
N SER A 171 -14.85 11.69 -11.04
CA SER A 171 -15.50 10.83 -12.04
C SER A 171 -14.82 10.93 -13.41
N THR A 172 -14.28 12.10 -13.76
CA THR A 172 -13.52 12.31 -14.99
C THR A 172 -12.17 11.61 -14.88
N CYS A 173 -11.46 11.78 -13.78
CA CYS A 173 -10.17 11.09 -13.53
C CYS A 173 -10.34 9.57 -13.64
N MET A 174 -11.32 8.99 -12.96
CA MET A 174 -11.55 7.54 -13.02
C MET A 174 -11.93 7.04 -14.41
N SER A 175 -12.72 7.80 -15.17
CA SER A 175 -13.05 7.46 -16.57
C SER A 175 -11.80 7.48 -17.45
N ARG A 176 -10.95 8.51 -17.31
CA ARG A 176 -9.70 8.60 -18.07
C ARG A 176 -8.73 7.49 -17.74
N ILE A 177 -8.61 7.11 -16.45
CA ILE A 177 -7.81 5.96 -16.04
C ILE A 177 -8.34 4.66 -16.70
N CYS A 178 -9.65 4.42 -16.68
CA CYS A 178 -10.22 3.24 -17.32
C CYS A 178 -9.97 3.24 -18.84
N GLU A 179 -10.07 4.40 -19.50
CA GLU A 179 -9.72 4.55 -20.92
C GLU A 179 -8.25 4.22 -21.18
N TRP A 180 -7.33 4.75 -20.37
CA TRP A 180 -5.90 4.49 -20.44
C TRP A 180 -5.57 3.00 -20.30
N LEU A 181 -6.23 2.34 -19.35
CA LEU A 181 -6.05 0.91 -19.12
C LEU A 181 -6.78 0.03 -20.15
N GLY A 182 -7.64 0.61 -20.98
CA GLY A 182 -8.47 -0.15 -21.93
C GLY A 182 -9.47 -1.08 -21.24
N ILE A 183 -9.94 -0.72 -20.03
CA ILE A 183 -10.88 -1.54 -19.23
C ILE A 183 -12.24 -0.88 -19.14
N ALA A 184 -13.28 -1.70 -19.01
CA ALA A 184 -14.58 -1.22 -18.57
C ALA A 184 -14.50 -0.83 -17.09
N ASP A 185 -15.25 0.23 -16.70
CA ASP A 185 -15.31 0.64 -15.30
C ASP A 185 -15.84 -0.51 -14.41
N PRO A 186 -15.03 -1.04 -13.48
CA PRO A 186 -15.40 -2.20 -12.66
C PRO A 186 -16.42 -1.85 -11.57
N ARG A 187 -16.80 -0.58 -11.43
CA ARG A 187 -17.76 -0.07 -10.43
C ARG A 187 -17.36 -0.43 -8.99
N VAL A 188 -16.12 -0.19 -8.65
CA VAL A 188 -15.56 -0.50 -7.32
C VAL A 188 -15.35 0.77 -6.50
N VAL A 189 -15.39 0.61 -5.18
CA VAL A 189 -14.90 1.59 -4.23
C VAL A 189 -13.42 1.29 -3.97
N ILE A 190 -12.57 2.30 -4.17
CA ILE A 190 -11.15 2.22 -3.90
C ILE A 190 -10.88 2.96 -2.59
N PRO A 191 -10.62 2.25 -1.48
CA PRO A 191 -10.27 2.90 -0.23
C PRO A 191 -8.83 3.40 -0.30
N VAL A 192 -8.66 4.70 -0.05
CA VAL A 192 -7.35 5.35 0.06
C VAL A 192 -7.17 5.82 1.50
N TYR A 193 -6.26 5.20 2.20
CA TYR A 193 -5.89 5.56 3.55
C TYR A 193 -4.77 6.60 3.53
N LEU A 194 -5.05 7.74 4.11
CA LEU A 194 -4.09 8.82 4.26
C LEU A 194 -3.34 8.64 5.57
N VAL A 195 -2.01 8.75 5.51
CA VAL A 195 -1.10 8.71 6.65
C VAL A 195 -0.12 9.87 6.54
N THR A 196 0.47 10.34 7.65
CA THR A 196 1.49 11.37 7.57
C THR A 196 2.82 10.81 7.09
N VAL A 197 3.18 9.63 7.58
CA VAL A 197 4.45 8.97 7.27
C VAL A 197 4.18 7.58 6.72
N ALA A 198 4.88 7.21 5.65
CA ALA A 198 4.90 5.86 5.12
C ALA A 198 6.34 5.50 4.69
N PRO A 199 6.70 4.21 4.61
CA PRO A 199 7.95 3.80 3.97
C PRO A 199 8.07 4.37 2.56
N ALA A 200 9.32 4.64 2.12
CA ALA A 200 9.56 5.14 0.76
C ALA A 200 8.97 4.18 -0.30
N PRO A 201 8.33 4.68 -1.36
CA PRO A 201 8.31 6.07 -1.86
C PRO A 201 7.18 6.96 -1.29
N GLY A 202 6.50 6.56 -0.22
CA GLY A 202 5.45 7.35 0.41
C GLY A 202 4.02 7.02 -0.05
N GLY A 203 3.88 6.05 -0.93
CA GLY A 203 2.59 5.50 -1.36
C GLY A 203 2.76 4.06 -1.82
N PHE A 204 1.77 3.21 -1.60
CA PHE A 204 1.70 1.84 -2.09
C PHE A 204 0.30 1.26 -1.96
N THR A 205 0.03 0.25 -2.78
CA THR A 205 -1.21 -0.51 -2.73
C THR A 205 -0.98 -1.83 -1.99
N ALA A 206 -1.76 -2.05 -0.94
CA ALA A 206 -1.74 -3.26 -0.13
C ALA A 206 -2.95 -4.17 -0.47
N ARG A 207 -2.77 -5.47 -0.30
CA ARG A 207 -3.87 -6.42 -0.39
C ARG A 207 -4.72 -6.36 0.89
N SER A 208 -6.03 -6.51 0.70
CA SER A 208 -6.98 -6.55 1.81
C SER A 208 -8.04 -7.61 1.52
N GLU A 209 -8.33 -8.45 2.52
CA GLU A 209 -9.43 -9.41 2.40
C GLU A 209 -10.79 -8.70 2.28
N LEU A 210 -10.92 -7.54 2.92
CA LEU A 210 -12.17 -6.77 2.91
C LEU A 210 -12.41 -6.02 1.59
N TYR A 211 -11.34 -5.45 0.99
CA TYR A 211 -11.44 -4.58 -0.18
C TYR A 211 -10.74 -5.14 -1.43
N LYS A 212 -10.14 -6.33 -1.35
CA LYS A 212 -9.18 -6.90 -2.31
C LYS A 212 -7.87 -6.09 -2.39
N ALA A 213 -7.97 -4.78 -2.53
CA ALA A 213 -6.86 -3.84 -2.48
C ALA A 213 -7.26 -2.57 -1.73
N LEU A 214 -6.32 -1.97 -1.04
CA LEU A 214 -6.41 -0.64 -0.45
C LEU A 214 -5.14 0.14 -0.77
N CYS A 215 -5.28 1.45 -0.90
CA CYS A 215 -4.17 2.34 -1.15
C CYS A 215 -3.76 3.03 0.14
N ILE A 216 -2.47 3.23 0.33
CA ILE A 216 -1.89 3.99 1.45
C ILE A 216 -1.05 5.10 0.85
N VAL A 217 -1.31 6.36 1.23
CA VAL A 217 -0.63 7.53 0.67
C VAL A 217 -0.22 8.48 1.79
N SER A 218 1.06 8.87 1.79
CA SER A 218 1.61 9.82 2.76
C SER A 218 1.34 11.25 2.34
N VAL A 219 0.71 12.03 3.24
CA VAL A 219 0.41 13.44 3.03
C VAL A 219 1.60 14.36 3.30
N ASP A 220 2.66 13.88 3.96
CA ASP A 220 3.88 14.65 4.17
C ASP A 220 4.85 14.54 2.98
N VAL A 221 4.86 13.40 2.30
CA VAL A 221 5.68 13.16 1.11
C VAL A 221 5.06 13.81 -0.13
N HIS A 222 3.74 13.76 -0.25
CA HIS A 222 3.00 14.25 -1.40
C HIS A 222 2.08 15.40 -1.01
N ARG A 223 2.07 16.49 -1.78
CA ARG A 223 1.23 17.68 -1.50
C ARG A 223 0.64 18.25 -2.80
N GLY A 224 -0.49 18.96 -2.69
CA GLY A 224 -1.14 19.59 -3.84
C GLY A 224 -1.45 18.58 -4.95
N SER A 225 -1.15 18.94 -6.20
CA SER A 225 -1.39 18.07 -7.36
C SER A 225 -0.54 16.78 -7.34
N THR A 226 0.64 16.78 -6.68
CA THR A 226 1.44 15.56 -6.47
C THR A 226 0.73 14.56 -5.56
N LEU A 227 -0.03 15.02 -4.57
CA LEU A 227 -0.85 14.14 -3.73
C LEU A 227 -2.00 13.51 -4.52
N VAL A 228 -2.60 14.27 -5.45
CA VAL A 228 -3.61 13.74 -6.37
C VAL A 228 -2.98 12.68 -7.29
N GLU A 229 -1.82 12.97 -7.90
CA GLU A 229 -1.09 12.00 -8.73
C GLU A 229 -0.77 10.71 -7.98
N ALA A 230 -0.20 10.81 -6.78
CA ALA A 230 0.10 9.64 -5.95
C ALA A 230 -1.16 8.83 -5.63
N THR A 231 -2.26 9.51 -5.31
CA THR A 231 -3.56 8.86 -5.09
C THR A 231 -4.05 8.13 -6.33
N LEU A 232 -3.98 8.74 -7.50
CA LEU A 232 -4.39 8.13 -8.77
C LEU A 232 -3.47 6.97 -9.16
N HIS A 233 -2.14 7.10 -8.91
CA HIS A 233 -1.17 6.03 -9.12
C HIS A 233 -1.53 4.78 -8.33
N GLU A 234 -1.78 4.92 -7.04
CA GLU A 234 -2.16 3.78 -6.20
C GLU A 234 -3.57 3.26 -6.57
N ALA A 235 -4.49 4.14 -6.96
CA ALA A 235 -5.81 3.72 -7.44
C ALA A 235 -5.72 2.88 -8.72
N ILE A 236 -4.77 3.15 -9.61
CA ILE A 236 -4.52 2.32 -10.81
C ILE A 236 -4.04 0.92 -10.40
N HIS A 237 -3.13 0.80 -9.42
CA HIS A 237 -2.72 -0.48 -8.88
C HIS A 237 -3.89 -1.25 -8.26
N ALA A 238 -4.76 -0.56 -7.52
CA ALA A 238 -5.96 -1.18 -6.95
C ALA A 238 -6.93 -1.66 -8.03
N LEU A 239 -7.16 -0.87 -9.08
CA LEU A 239 -7.97 -1.29 -10.24
C LEU A 239 -7.37 -2.51 -10.94
N ASP A 240 -6.04 -2.53 -11.14
CA ASP A 240 -5.34 -3.66 -11.74
C ASP A 240 -5.53 -4.95 -10.92
N GLU A 241 -5.49 -4.86 -9.59
CA GLU A 241 -5.77 -6.00 -8.71
C GLU A 241 -7.25 -6.43 -8.76
N HIS A 242 -8.19 -5.48 -8.86
CA HIS A 242 -9.62 -5.78 -9.00
C HIS A 242 -9.98 -6.45 -10.32
N THR A 243 -9.35 -6.06 -11.41
CA THR A 243 -9.62 -6.59 -12.76
C THR A 243 -8.95 -7.94 -13.01
N ARG A 244 -7.92 -8.27 -12.24
CA ARG A 244 -7.14 -9.53 -12.36
C ARG A 244 -7.99 -10.81 -12.39
N GLN A 245 -9.20 -10.78 -11.84
CA GLN A 245 -10.11 -11.92 -11.78
C GLN A 245 -11.20 -11.91 -12.84
N GLN A 246 -11.34 -10.84 -13.62
CA GLN A 246 -12.48 -10.63 -14.51
C GLN A 246 -12.13 -10.71 -16.01
N GLU A 247 -10.82 -10.90 -16.36
CA GLU A 247 -10.36 -10.60 -17.73
C GLU A 247 -10.91 -9.25 -18.27
N PRO A 248 -10.13 -8.24 -18.39
CA PRO A 248 -8.94 -8.19 -19.23
C PRO A 248 -7.63 -8.24 -18.43
N LEU A 249 -6.57 -8.44 -19.19
CA LEU A 249 -5.20 -8.55 -18.72
C LEU A 249 -4.81 -7.40 -17.82
N THR A 250 -4.12 -7.68 -16.71
CA THR A 250 -3.42 -6.64 -15.92
C THR A 250 -2.47 -5.83 -16.83
N VAL A 251 -2.09 -4.62 -16.40
CA VAL A 251 -1.12 -3.80 -17.15
C VAL A 251 0.13 -4.61 -17.50
N LEU A 252 0.64 -5.38 -16.53
CA LEU A 252 1.81 -6.24 -16.75
C LEU A 252 1.54 -7.37 -17.78
N GLN A 253 0.36 -8.00 -17.73
CA GLN A 253 0.00 -9.05 -18.67
C GLN A 253 -0.23 -8.50 -20.08
N ALA A 254 -0.88 -7.34 -20.20
CA ALA A 254 -1.07 -6.66 -21.47
C ALA A 254 0.27 -6.28 -22.11
N LEU A 255 1.20 -5.74 -21.32
CA LEU A 255 2.56 -5.43 -21.75
C LEU A 255 3.31 -6.70 -22.19
N ARG A 256 3.24 -7.77 -21.42
CA ARG A 256 3.87 -9.07 -21.74
C ARG A 256 3.34 -9.63 -23.05
N LYS A 257 2.03 -9.57 -23.25
CA LYS A 257 1.40 -10.00 -24.51
C LYS A 257 1.85 -9.11 -25.68
N GLY A 258 1.79 -7.79 -25.55
CA GLY A 258 2.18 -6.88 -26.62
C GLY A 258 3.65 -7.03 -27.04
N LEU A 259 4.57 -7.22 -26.08
CA LEU A 259 5.97 -7.49 -26.38
C LEU A 259 6.18 -8.84 -27.07
N ALA A 260 5.47 -9.87 -26.64
CA ALA A 260 5.53 -11.19 -27.29
C ALA A 260 4.98 -11.13 -28.72
N ASP A 261 3.85 -10.46 -28.94
CA ASP A 261 3.26 -10.26 -30.28
C ASP A 261 4.22 -9.45 -31.20
N ALA A 262 5.01 -8.53 -30.64
CA ALA A 262 6.02 -7.77 -31.37
C ALA A 262 7.37 -8.51 -31.51
N GLY A 263 7.51 -9.74 -31.00
CA GLY A 263 8.77 -10.50 -31.03
C GLY A 263 9.88 -9.91 -30.14
N VAL A 264 9.52 -9.10 -29.16
CA VAL A 264 10.48 -8.46 -28.24
C VAL A 264 10.65 -9.31 -26.99
N ALA A 265 11.88 -9.81 -26.76
CA ALA A 265 12.22 -10.49 -25.53
C ALA A 265 12.52 -9.48 -24.40
N ALA A 266 11.85 -9.63 -23.26
CA ALA A 266 12.12 -8.83 -22.07
C ALA A 266 12.08 -9.72 -20.82
N THR A 267 12.93 -9.41 -19.83
CA THR A 267 12.90 -10.08 -18.53
C THR A 267 11.69 -9.64 -17.72
N ASP A 268 11.21 -10.50 -16.83
CA ASP A 268 10.07 -10.18 -15.95
C ASP A 268 10.34 -8.94 -15.06
N ALA A 269 11.59 -8.73 -14.64
CA ALA A 269 11.98 -7.53 -13.89
C ALA A 269 11.79 -6.27 -14.73
N ARG A 270 12.36 -6.24 -15.94
CA ARG A 270 12.23 -5.09 -16.84
C ARG A 270 10.78 -4.82 -17.25
N MET A 271 9.97 -5.86 -17.45
CA MET A 271 8.55 -5.70 -17.73
C MET A 271 7.80 -5.07 -16.57
N ARG A 272 8.12 -5.44 -15.32
CA ARG A 272 7.52 -4.79 -14.13
C ARG A 272 7.91 -3.34 -14.02
N ASP A 273 9.17 -3.00 -14.26
CA ASP A 273 9.65 -1.62 -14.23
C ASP A 273 8.96 -0.76 -15.30
N VAL A 274 8.81 -1.29 -16.51
CA VAL A 274 8.09 -0.59 -17.61
C VAL A 274 6.61 -0.45 -17.28
N ALA A 275 5.95 -1.51 -16.81
CA ALA A 275 4.54 -1.45 -16.41
C ALA A 275 4.33 -0.40 -15.30
N HIS A 276 5.20 -0.35 -14.30
CA HIS A 276 5.13 0.64 -13.23
C HIS A 276 5.37 2.06 -13.76
N THR A 277 6.32 2.25 -14.69
CA THR A 277 6.54 3.54 -15.36
C THR A 277 5.30 4.00 -16.14
N LEU A 278 4.59 3.09 -16.81
CA LEU A 278 3.35 3.42 -17.52
C LEU A 278 2.25 3.85 -16.55
N ILE A 279 2.16 3.24 -15.38
CA ILE A 279 1.19 3.63 -14.33
C ILE A 279 1.51 5.05 -13.82
N PHE A 280 2.79 5.37 -13.57
CA PHE A 280 3.20 6.74 -13.23
C PHE A 280 2.82 7.73 -14.32
N ALA A 281 3.13 7.42 -15.58
CA ALA A 281 2.80 8.29 -16.70
C ALA A 281 1.29 8.53 -16.84
N ALA A 282 0.48 7.47 -16.68
CA ALA A 282 -0.97 7.58 -16.74
C ALA A 282 -1.53 8.45 -15.61
N ALA A 283 -1.09 8.26 -14.37
CA ALA A 283 -1.52 9.07 -13.23
C ALA A 283 -1.14 10.55 -13.40
N ALA A 284 0.09 10.83 -13.83
CA ALA A 284 0.58 12.18 -14.07
C ALA A 284 -0.20 12.87 -15.19
N GLU A 285 -0.44 12.17 -16.31
CA GLU A 285 -1.17 12.74 -17.46
C GLU A 285 -2.62 13.05 -17.09
N VAL A 286 -3.30 12.13 -16.41
CA VAL A 286 -4.66 12.38 -15.91
C VAL A 286 -4.70 13.56 -14.94
N THR A 287 -3.71 13.68 -14.05
CA THR A 287 -3.60 14.83 -13.14
C THR A 287 -3.44 16.14 -13.93
N ARG A 288 -2.58 16.14 -14.94
CA ARG A 288 -2.34 17.32 -15.80
C ARG A 288 -3.55 17.68 -16.64
N GLU A 289 -4.19 16.71 -17.27
CA GLU A 289 -5.35 16.95 -18.13
C GLU A 289 -6.57 17.44 -17.34
N VAL A 290 -6.78 16.91 -16.13
CA VAL A 290 -8.07 17.04 -15.44
C VAL A 290 -7.98 17.97 -14.23
N VAL A 291 -6.87 17.96 -13.49
CA VAL A 291 -6.77 18.62 -12.18
C VAL A 291 -5.94 19.89 -12.24
N ASP A 292 -4.72 19.80 -12.77
CA ASP A 292 -3.75 20.91 -12.77
C ASP A 292 -2.91 20.90 -14.06
N PRO A 293 -3.22 21.74 -15.05
CA PRO A 293 -2.47 21.78 -16.31
C PRO A 293 -0.99 22.14 -16.16
N THR A 294 -0.58 22.67 -15.02
CA THR A 294 0.82 23.03 -14.72
C THR A 294 1.56 21.94 -13.93
N HIS A 295 0.87 20.82 -13.66
CA HIS A 295 1.42 19.73 -12.86
C HIS A 295 2.71 19.15 -13.48
N VAL A 296 3.75 19.03 -12.65
CA VAL A 296 5.00 18.34 -12.98
C VAL A 296 4.93 16.95 -12.33
N ALA A 297 5.07 15.93 -13.17
CA ALA A 297 4.94 14.55 -12.74
C ALA A 297 5.92 14.20 -11.61
N TYR A 298 5.46 13.51 -10.60
CA TYR A 298 6.31 12.99 -9.51
C TYR A 298 7.41 12.06 -10.05
N GLY A 299 7.12 11.28 -11.09
CA GLY A 299 8.09 10.45 -11.78
C GLY A 299 9.24 11.23 -12.43
N GLU A 300 8.99 12.47 -12.88
CA GLU A 300 10.00 13.38 -13.41
C GLU A 300 10.86 13.96 -12.27
N THR A 301 10.23 14.49 -11.22
CA THR A 301 10.92 15.10 -10.09
C THR A 301 11.67 14.08 -9.23
N GLY A 302 11.17 12.85 -9.11
CA GLY A 302 11.80 11.74 -8.40
C GLY A 302 12.83 10.95 -9.22
N GLY A 303 13.03 11.29 -10.50
CA GLY A 303 13.97 10.61 -11.38
C GLY A 303 13.59 9.16 -11.76
N TYR A 304 12.32 8.78 -11.60
CA TYR A 304 11.84 7.41 -11.89
C TYR A 304 11.89 7.07 -13.38
N TYR A 305 11.81 8.06 -14.26
CA TYR A 305 11.89 7.87 -15.73
C TYR A 305 13.32 7.81 -16.26
N ALA A 306 14.32 8.06 -15.42
CA ALA A 306 15.74 8.13 -15.82
C ALA A 306 16.50 6.79 -15.63
N LYS A 307 15.81 5.69 -15.29
CA LYS A 307 16.42 4.38 -14.99
C LYS A 307 16.40 3.43 -16.18
#